data_40b4338a245da901d7bb2f6a88016526
#
_entry.id   40b4338a245da901d7bb2f6a88016526
#
_cell.length_a   1.000
_cell.length_b   1.000
_cell.length_c   1.000
_cell.angle_alpha   90.00
_cell.angle_beta   90.00
_cell.angle_gamma   90.00
#
_symmetry.space_group_name_H-M   'P 1'
#
loop_
_entity.id
_entity.type
_entity.pdbx_description
1 polymer ?
#
loop_
_entity_poly.entity_id
_entity_poly.type
_entity_poly.pdbx_seq_one_letter_code
_entity_poly.pdbx_strand_id
1 'polypeptide(L)'
;MTARDSQTTERSAVFARLSRFVMGVFVAGATAACAPKTLKLPGGPSSPIADPSTIAKDAFGHCSNVHSLTLEIGLSGKVGNTRLRGRLQAGFREPDAIRLEAVAPFGAPFFILAGSDDKATLLLARDDRVLADATPGAVIEALTGLNLAPADLRAWLVGCPAPTVEVKAARAFGNQWAAIDLAEGRVAWVQRTDRWRLVALETDQLSTEFLDAAATQPQRVRIRHDVTASTPAVDARLAISQVETNVDLPPAAFTVTVPGSAVPITLDELRSSGPLRDAQPK
;
A
#
# COMPACT_ATOMS: atom_id res chain seq x y z
N MET A 1 -30.58 -72.97 -26.63
CA MET A 1 -29.95 -72.64 -25.31
C MET A 1 -28.87 -71.61 -25.55
N THR A 2 -29.11 -70.44 -25.16
CA THR A 2 -28.21 -69.28 -24.95
C THR A 2 -28.70 -68.02 -25.64
N ALA A 3 -29.59 -67.31 -24.94
CA ALA A 3 -29.92 -65.93 -25.22
C ALA A 3 -30.07 -65.23 -23.88
N ARG A 4 -28.93 -64.83 -23.24
CA ARG A 4 -29.00 -64.15 -21.95
C ARG A 4 -27.78 -63.25 -21.62
N ASP A 5 -26.97 -62.85 -22.61
CA ASP A 5 -25.76 -62.04 -22.30
C ASP A 5 -25.62 -60.68 -22.99
N SER A 6 -26.61 -60.22 -23.75
CA SER A 6 -26.50 -58.98 -24.51
C SER A 6 -27.20 -57.76 -23.85
N GLN A 7 -27.87 -57.90 -22.72
CA GLN A 7 -28.56 -56.74 -22.06
C GLN A 7 -27.83 -56.08 -20.93
N THR A 8 -26.75 -56.69 -20.43
CA THR A 8 -26.01 -56.12 -19.27
C THR A 8 -24.95 -55.12 -19.68
N THR A 9 -24.48 -55.13 -20.93
CA THR A 9 -23.40 -54.27 -21.41
C THR A 9 -23.90 -52.89 -21.85
N GLU A 10 -25.13 -52.78 -22.34
CA GLU A 10 -25.68 -51.47 -22.74
C GLU A 10 -26.09 -50.57 -21.57
N ARG A 11 -26.50 -51.15 -20.44
CA ARG A 11 -26.87 -50.36 -19.25
C ARG A 11 -25.66 -49.71 -18.56
N SER A 12 -24.49 -50.31 -18.63
CA SER A 12 -23.25 -49.74 -18.04
C SER A 12 -22.68 -48.58 -18.84
N ALA A 13 -22.89 -48.55 -20.17
CA ALA A 13 -22.39 -47.46 -21.03
C ALA A 13 -23.22 -46.16 -20.91
N VAL A 14 -24.50 -46.28 -20.62
CA VAL A 14 -25.40 -45.12 -20.44
C VAL A 14 -25.12 -44.44 -19.09
N PHE A 15 -24.91 -45.19 -18.03
CA PHE A 15 -24.57 -44.62 -16.71
C PHE A 15 -23.20 -43.95 -16.69
N ALA A 16 -22.22 -44.45 -17.43
CA ALA A 16 -20.88 -43.84 -17.52
C ALA A 16 -20.87 -42.52 -18.30
N ARG A 17 -21.79 -42.33 -19.24
CA ARG A 17 -21.93 -41.07 -19.99
C ARG A 17 -22.71 -39.99 -19.21
N LEU A 18 -23.70 -40.35 -18.41
CA LEU A 18 -24.40 -39.39 -17.54
C LEU A 18 -23.51 -38.89 -16.40
N SER A 19 -22.68 -39.77 -15.82
CA SER A 19 -21.77 -39.38 -14.74
C SER A 19 -20.71 -38.37 -15.17
N ARG A 20 -20.23 -38.45 -16.43
CA ARG A 20 -19.27 -37.49 -16.99
C ARG A 20 -19.88 -36.12 -17.34
N PHE A 21 -21.18 -36.06 -17.62
CA PHE A 21 -21.86 -34.82 -17.93
C PHE A 21 -22.24 -34.03 -16.65
N VAL A 22 -22.56 -34.72 -15.57
CA VAL A 22 -22.86 -34.07 -14.26
C VAL A 22 -21.61 -33.55 -13.59
N MET A 23 -20.46 -34.20 -13.77
CA MET A 23 -19.16 -33.74 -13.18
C MET A 23 -18.55 -32.57 -13.94
N GLY A 24 -18.92 -32.35 -15.22
CA GLY A 24 -18.46 -31.22 -16.02
C GLY A 24 -19.19 -29.89 -15.73
N VAL A 25 -20.41 -29.92 -15.19
CA VAL A 25 -21.22 -28.73 -14.92
C VAL A 25 -20.88 -28.09 -13.54
N PHE A 26 -20.34 -28.88 -12.60
CA PHE A 26 -20.04 -28.37 -11.26
C PHE A 26 -18.69 -27.63 -11.12
N VAL A 27 -17.79 -27.67 -12.12
CA VAL A 27 -16.48 -27.00 -12.09
C VAL A 27 -16.54 -25.58 -12.68
N ALA A 28 -17.59 -25.24 -13.43
CA ALA A 28 -17.71 -23.93 -14.08
C ALA A 28 -18.29 -22.81 -13.18
N GLY A 29 -18.71 -23.13 -11.96
CA GLY A 29 -19.40 -22.20 -11.06
C GLY A 29 -18.54 -21.45 -10.02
N ALA A 30 -17.25 -21.73 -9.91
CA ALA A 30 -16.43 -21.28 -8.76
C ALA A 30 -15.43 -20.15 -9.05
N THR A 31 -15.47 -19.50 -10.23
CA THR A 31 -14.50 -18.43 -10.56
C THR A 31 -15.05 -16.99 -10.51
N ALA A 32 -16.21 -16.79 -9.95
CA ALA A 32 -16.87 -15.47 -9.92
C ALA A 32 -16.87 -14.80 -8.54
N ALA A 33 -15.75 -14.78 -7.80
CA ALA A 33 -15.77 -14.04 -6.55
C ALA A 33 -14.39 -13.65 -6.05
N CYS A 34 -13.78 -12.64 -6.63
CA CYS A 34 -12.79 -11.80 -5.94
C CYS A 34 -12.47 -10.54 -6.76
N ALA A 35 -13.50 -9.81 -7.21
CA ALA A 35 -13.28 -8.42 -7.54
C ALA A 35 -13.10 -7.66 -6.21
N PRO A 36 -11.97 -6.99 -5.98
CA PRO A 36 -11.79 -6.21 -4.76
C PRO A 36 -12.89 -5.13 -4.73
N LYS A 37 -13.70 -5.14 -3.65
CA LYS A 37 -14.72 -4.11 -3.45
C LYS A 37 -14.02 -2.76 -3.41
N THR A 38 -14.32 -1.90 -4.37
CA THR A 38 -13.88 -0.52 -4.35
C THR A 38 -14.59 0.18 -3.20
N LEU A 39 -13.85 0.88 -2.35
CA LEU A 39 -14.42 1.70 -1.29
C LEU A 39 -15.30 2.78 -1.94
N LYS A 40 -16.57 2.85 -1.52
CA LYS A 40 -17.47 3.92 -1.91
C LYS A 40 -17.64 4.86 -0.75
N LEU A 41 -17.08 6.05 -0.87
CA LEU A 41 -17.28 7.12 0.09
C LEU A 41 -18.70 7.66 -0.01
N PRO A 42 -19.32 8.05 1.12
CA PRO A 42 -20.67 8.60 1.09
C PRO A 42 -20.69 9.95 0.39
N GLY A 43 -21.75 10.16 -0.40
CA GLY A 43 -22.06 11.43 -1.02
C GLY A 43 -23.42 11.95 -0.50
N GLY A 44 -23.76 13.20 -0.86
CA GLY A 44 -25.03 13.81 -0.51
C GLY A 44 -24.98 14.68 0.75
N PRO A 45 -26.14 14.93 1.39
CA PRO A 45 -26.21 15.87 2.49
C PRO A 45 -25.45 15.37 3.71
N SER A 46 -24.71 16.29 4.35
CA SER A 46 -23.96 16.05 5.58
C SER A 46 -24.38 17.06 6.65
N SER A 47 -24.15 16.75 7.90
CA SER A 47 -24.36 17.65 9.03
C SER A 47 -23.03 17.94 9.74
N PRO A 48 -22.80 19.20 10.17
CA PRO A 48 -21.59 19.54 10.91
C PRO A 48 -21.58 18.81 12.27
N ILE A 49 -20.36 18.43 12.70
CA ILE A 49 -20.13 17.81 14.01
C ILE A 49 -19.63 18.89 14.96
N ALA A 50 -20.33 19.08 16.08
CA ALA A 50 -20.01 20.12 17.04
C ALA A 50 -18.64 19.92 17.73
N ASP A 51 -18.27 18.67 18.02
CA ASP A 51 -16.98 18.32 18.61
C ASP A 51 -16.24 17.31 17.70
N PRO A 52 -15.51 17.79 16.70
CA PRO A 52 -14.74 16.93 15.80
C PRO A 52 -13.55 16.25 16.49
N SER A 53 -13.06 16.80 17.60
CA SER A 53 -11.89 16.28 18.32
C SER A 53 -12.19 14.94 18.99
N THR A 54 -13.41 14.74 19.47
CA THR A 54 -13.82 13.45 20.04
C THR A 54 -13.77 12.33 19.00
N ILE A 55 -14.25 12.53 17.77
CA ILE A 55 -14.19 11.52 16.71
C ILE A 55 -12.74 11.27 16.27
N ALA A 56 -11.97 12.35 16.13
CA ALA A 56 -10.55 12.23 15.77
C ALA A 56 -9.76 11.46 16.84
N LYS A 57 -10.01 11.73 18.12
CA LYS A 57 -9.37 10.99 19.23
C LYS A 57 -9.73 9.51 19.22
N ASP A 58 -10.98 9.17 18.97
CA ASP A 58 -11.40 7.76 18.88
C ASP A 58 -10.76 7.06 17.66
N ALA A 59 -10.69 7.74 16.52
CA ALA A 59 -10.13 7.18 15.29
C ALA A 59 -8.59 7.13 15.28
N PHE A 60 -7.92 8.15 15.81
CA PHE A 60 -6.48 8.39 15.63
C PHE A 60 -5.69 8.46 16.92
N GLY A 61 -6.31 8.29 18.10
CA GLY A 61 -5.62 8.43 19.39
C GLY A 61 -4.46 7.44 19.59
N HIS A 62 -4.43 6.33 18.84
CA HIS A 62 -3.31 5.38 18.86
C HIS A 62 -2.06 5.89 18.11
N CYS A 63 -2.21 6.87 17.24
CA CYS A 63 -1.15 7.33 16.33
C CYS A 63 0.03 7.96 17.06
N SER A 64 -0.24 8.69 18.15
CA SER A 64 0.78 9.34 18.97
C SER A 64 1.67 8.35 19.75
N ASN A 65 1.30 7.07 19.78
CA ASN A 65 2.04 6.05 20.51
C ASN A 65 2.97 5.21 19.62
N VAL A 66 3.09 5.54 18.33
CA VAL A 66 3.93 4.78 17.39
C VAL A 66 5.17 5.60 17.03
N HIS A 67 6.27 5.37 17.73
CA HIS A 67 7.53 6.11 17.54
C HIS A 67 8.49 5.40 16.57
N SER A 68 8.40 4.08 16.47
CA SER A 68 9.15 3.29 15.51
C SER A 68 8.30 2.15 14.96
N LEU A 69 8.69 1.65 13.79
CA LEU A 69 7.90 0.67 13.04
C LEU A 69 8.85 -0.17 12.18
N THR A 70 8.69 -1.49 12.23
CA THR A 70 9.21 -2.42 11.21
C THR A 70 8.09 -3.23 10.62
N LEU A 71 8.18 -3.55 9.33
CA LEU A 71 7.16 -4.33 8.63
C LEU A 71 7.68 -4.87 7.30
N GLU A 72 6.95 -5.86 6.78
CA GLU A 72 7.06 -6.26 5.37
C GLU A 72 5.90 -5.71 4.55
N ILE A 73 6.20 -5.27 3.33
CA ILE A 73 5.23 -4.75 2.37
C ILE A 73 5.28 -5.60 1.10
N GLY A 74 4.19 -6.27 0.79
CA GLY A 74 3.95 -6.82 -0.54
C GLY A 74 3.41 -5.73 -1.46
N LEU A 75 4.23 -5.27 -2.41
CA LEU A 75 3.87 -4.23 -3.36
C LEU A 75 3.28 -4.82 -4.63
N SER A 76 2.15 -4.30 -5.09
CA SER A 76 1.53 -4.63 -6.37
C SER A 76 0.79 -3.43 -6.95
N GLY A 77 0.58 -3.42 -8.25
CA GLY A 77 -0.17 -2.35 -8.90
C GLY A 77 0.42 -1.89 -10.21
N LYS A 78 0.28 -0.57 -10.47
CA LYS A 78 0.78 0.08 -11.70
C LYS A 78 1.22 1.51 -11.43
N VAL A 79 2.22 1.96 -12.19
CA VAL A 79 2.60 3.37 -12.35
C VAL A 79 2.64 3.63 -13.84
N GLY A 80 1.75 4.47 -14.35
CA GLY A 80 1.50 4.60 -15.77
C GLY A 80 1.18 3.23 -16.39
N ASN A 81 1.98 2.82 -17.38
CA ASN A 81 1.85 1.53 -18.04
C ASN A 81 2.69 0.40 -17.38
N THR A 82 3.57 0.76 -16.44
CA THR A 82 4.50 -0.17 -15.81
C THR A 82 3.84 -0.90 -14.65
N ARG A 83 3.95 -2.23 -14.62
CA ARG A 83 3.46 -3.04 -13.51
C ARG A 83 4.43 -2.98 -12.34
N LEU A 84 3.90 -2.68 -11.15
CA LEU A 84 4.61 -2.79 -9.88
C LEU A 84 4.37 -4.18 -9.29
N ARG A 85 5.45 -4.84 -8.90
CA ARG A 85 5.39 -6.06 -8.11
C ARG A 85 6.70 -6.24 -7.37
N GLY A 86 6.63 -6.39 -6.06
CA GLY A 86 7.82 -6.58 -5.24
C GLY A 86 7.48 -6.87 -3.78
N ARG A 87 8.52 -7.05 -3.01
CA ARG A 87 8.46 -7.14 -1.55
C ARG A 87 9.49 -6.17 -1.00
N LEU A 88 9.07 -5.40 -0.01
CA LEU A 88 9.93 -4.46 0.71
C LEU A 88 9.99 -4.88 2.17
N GLN A 89 11.16 -4.80 2.77
CA GLN A 89 11.32 -4.67 4.21
C GLN A 89 11.44 -3.18 4.52
N ALA A 90 10.72 -2.72 5.53
CA ALA A 90 10.67 -1.31 5.87
C ALA A 90 10.93 -1.10 7.37
N GLY A 91 11.69 -0.07 7.69
CA GLY A 91 11.93 0.43 9.03
C GLY A 91 11.74 1.93 9.08
N PHE A 92 11.03 2.41 10.11
CA PHE A 92 10.81 3.83 10.34
C PHE A 92 11.05 4.15 11.80
N ARG A 93 11.58 5.35 12.07
CA ARG A 93 11.72 5.91 13.42
C ARG A 93 11.50 7.41 13.36
N GLU A 94 10.84 7.93 14.40
CA GLU A 94 10.67 9.39 14.55
C GLU A 94 12.00 10.13 14.61
N PRO A 95 12.02 11.39 14.08
CA PRO A 95 10.89 12.03 13.40
C PRO A 95 10.70 11.55 11.96
N ASP A 96 11.76 11.21 11.20
CA ASP A 96 11.75 11.01 9.75
C ASP A 96 12.76 9.97 9.24
N ALA A 97 13.35 9.19 10.16
CA ALA A 97 14.26 8.12 9.76
C ALA A 97 13.52 7.02 9.01
N ILE A 98 14.11 6.57 7.91
CA ILE A 98 13.56 5.58 6.99
C ILE A 98 14.63 4.59 6.52
N ARG A 99 14.24 3.32 6.43
CA ARG A 99 14.93 2.29 5.67
C ARG A 99 13.91 1.52 4.84
N LEU A 100 14.13 1.45 3.53
CA LEU A 100 13.39 0.58 2.63
C LEU A 100 14.37 -0.31 1.89
N GLU A 101 14.10 -1.61 1.90
CA GLU A 101 14.92 -2.60 1.22
C GLU A 101 14.05 -3.45 0.29
N ALA A 102 14.30 -3.37 -1.01
CA ALA A 102 13.58 -4.17 -1.99
C ALA A 102 14.20 -5.56 -2.05
N VAL A 103 13.49 -6.52 -1.45
CA VAL A 103 13.95 -7.91 -1.30
C VAL A 103 13.92 -8.63 -2.64
N ALA A 104 15.04 -9.27 -2.99
CA ALA A 104 15.11 -10.17 -4.11
C ALA A 104 14.90 -11.62 -3.65
N PRO A 105 14.33 -12.50 -4.50
CA PRO A 105 14.21 -13.92 -4.18
C PRO A 105 15.57 -14.58 -3.89
N PHE A 106 16.62 -14.11 -4.58
CA PHE A 106 18.00 -14.60 -4.42
C PHE A 106 18.98 -13.46 -4.62
N GLY A 107 20.11 -13.51 -3.89
CA GLY A 107 21.22 -12.56 -4.02
C GLY A 107 20.98 -11.22 -3.35
N ALA A 108 21.69 -10.18 -3.81
CA ALA A 108 21.59 -8.84 -3.27
C ALA A 108 20.18 -8.22 -3.49
N PRO A 109 19.72 -7.33 -2.60
CA PRO A 109 18.48 -6.57 -2.80
C PRO A 109 18.55 -5.76 -4.10
N PHE A 110 17.39 -5.42 -4.64
CA PHE A 110 17.32 -4.54 -5.81
C PHE A 110 17.79 -3.13 -5.46
N PHE A 111 17.34 -2.63 -4.34
CA PHE A 111 17.82 -1.37 -3.77
C PHE A 111 17.73 -1.36 -2.25
N ILE A 112 18.52 -0.49 -1.65
CA ILE A 112 18.43 -0.11 -0.24
C ILE A 112 18.37 1.43 -0.20
N LEU A 113 17.27 1.98 0.30
CA LEU A 113 17.16 3.38 0.68
C LEU A 113 17.25 3.46 2.20
N ALA A 114 18.19 4.24 2.72
CA ALA A 114 18.23 4.53 4.15
C ALA A 114 18.67 5.96 4.40
N GLY A 115 18.10 6.57 5.42
CA GLY A 115 18.41 7.94 5.79
C GLY A 115 17.58 8.44 6.96
N SER A 116 17.93 9.62 7.42
CA SER A 116 17.22 10.40 8.44
C SER A 116 17.47 11.87 8.20
N ASP A 117 16.65 12.71 8.77
CA ASP A 117 16.72 14.15 8.61
C ASP A 117 16.72 14.54 7.11
N ASP A 118 17.67 15.35 6.68
CA ASP A 118 17.75 15.82 5.29
C ASP A 118 18.61 14.94 4.37
N LYS A 119 19.10 13.78 4.86
CA LYS A 119 20.07 12.96 4.13
C LYS A 119 19.66 11.52 4.02
N ALA A 120 19.68 11.02 2.80
CA ALA A 120 19.50 9.62 2.50
C ALA A 120 20.52 9.12 1.49
N THR A 121 20.80 7.83 1.57
CA THR A 121 21.58 7.09 0.60
C THR A 121 20.68 6.03 -0.05
N LEU A 122 20.60 6.03 -1.38
CA LEU A 122 20.02 4.96 -2.17
C LEU A 122 21.14 4.16 -2.82
N LEU A 123 21.28 2.89 -2.45
CA LEU A 123 22.17 1.95 -3.08
C LEU A 123 21.37 1.04 -4.03
N LEU A 124 21.69 1.08 -5.31
CA LEU A 124 21.21 0.14 -6.35
C LEU A 124 22.24 -1.01 -6.41
N ALA A 125 22.09 -1.97 -5.49
CA ALA A 125 23.12 -2.96 -5.23
C ALA A 125 23.44 -3.90 -6.41
N ARG A 126 22.49 -4.08 -7.35
CA ARG A 126 22.71 -4.90 -8.55
C ARG A 126 23.40 -4.17 -9.68
N ASP A 127 23.27 -2.85 -9.69
CA ASP A 127 23.81 -2.00 -10.76
C ASP A 127 25.12 -1.35 -10.35
N ASP A 128 25.56 -1.62 -9.10
CA ASP A 128 26.75 -1.01 -8.48
C ASP A 128 26.73 0.53 -8.55
N ARG A 129 25.54 1.11 -8.28
CA ARG A 129 25.30 2.56 -8.35
C ARG A 129 24.79 3.08 -7.01
N VAL A 130 25.14 4.32 -6.69
CA VAL A 130 24.74 4.97 -5.44
C VAL A 130 24.32 6.42 -5.68
N LEU A 131 23.20 6.81 -5.06
CA LEU A 131 22.81 8.20 -4.89
C LEU A 131 22.98 8.55 -3.41
N ALA A 132 23.78 9.55 -3.11
CA ALA A 132 23.99 10.06 -1.77
C ALA A 132 23.56 11.53 -1.65
N ASP A 133 23.42 12.01 -0.41
CA ASP A 133 23.16 13.41 -0.08
C ASP A 133 21.85 13.99 -0.65
N ALA A 134 20.86 13.15 -0.96
CA ALA A 134 19.51 13.56 -1.29
C ALA A 134 18.60 13.46 -0.06
N THR A 135 17.48 14.21 -0.03
CA THR A 135 16.48 14.00 1.02
C THR A 135 15.72 12.68 0.78
N PRO A 136 15.29 11.96 1.84
CA PRO A 136 14.49 10.75 1.66
C PRO A 136 13.26 10.97 0.77
N GLY A 137 12.54 12.09 0.95
CA GLY A 137 11.37 12.46 0.14
C GLY A 137 11.71 12.62 -1.34
N ALA A 138 12.83 13.29 -1.68
CA ALA A 138 13.26 13.46 -3.06
C ALA A 138 13.61 12.13 -3.73
N VAL A 139 14.19 11.19 -2.98
CA VAL A 139 14.47 9.83 -3.50
C VAL A 139 13.17 9.06 -3.72
N ILE A 140 12.22 9.12 -2.77
CA ILE A 140 10.91 8.49 -2.91
C ILE A 140 10.19 9.07 -4.13
N GLU A 141 10.18 10.38 -4.31
CA GLU A 141 9.59 11.04 -5.47
C GLU A 141 10.26 10.59 -6.78
N ALA A 142 11.58 10.53 -6.82
CA ALA A 142 12.31 10.06 -8.01
C ALA A 142 12.01 8.60 -8.37
N LEU A 143 11.71 7.75 -7.35
CA LEU A 143 11.37 6.34 -7.55
C LEU A 143 9.90 6.08 -7.86
N THR A 144 8.99 6.91 -7.33
CA THR A 144 7.55 6.64 -7.36
C THR A 144 6.74 7.69 -8.13
N GLY A 145 7.31 8.85 -8.40
CA GLY A 145 6.60 10.02 -8.90
C GLY A 145 5.72 10.72 -7.84
N LEU A 146 5.74 10.26 -6.60
CA LEU A 146 4.91 10.80 -5.52
C LEU A 146 5.78 11.50 -4.49
N ASN A 147 5.48 12.75 -4.20
CA ASN A 147 6.13 13.48 -3.12
C ASN A 147 5.55 13.03 -1.77
N LEU A 148 6.23 12.08 -1.13
CA LEU A 148 5.83 11.49 0.15
C LEU A 148 6.96 11.61 1.16
N ALA A 149 6.67 12.24 2.30
CA ALA A 149 7.61 12.26 3.41
C ALA A 149 7.66 10.89 4.13
N PRO A 150 8.81 10.48 4.68
CA PRO A 150 8.93 9.25 5.47
C PRO A 150 7.94 9.18 6.63
N ALA A 151 7.70 10.30 7.28
CA ALA A 151 6.75 10.42 8.39
C ALA A 151 5.29 10.16 7.96
N ASP A 152 4.88 10.62 6.76
CA ASP A 152 3.56 10.32 6.20
C ASP A 152 3.43 8.83 5.86
N LEU A 153 4.45 8.23 5.24
CA LEU A 153 4.46 6.79 4.97
C LEU A 153 4.34 5.98 6.25
N ARG A 154 5.10 6.32 7.30
CA ARG A 154 5.00 5.67 8.60
C ARG A 154 3.58 5.77 9.15
N ALA A 155 2.98 6.96 9.15
CA ALA A 155 1.64 7.19 9.64
C ALA A 155 0.61 6.34 8.87
N TRP A 156 0.65 6.33 7.55
CA TRP A 156 -0.31 5.57 6.74
C TRP A 156 -0.18 4.06 6.95
N LEU A 157 1.04 3.55 7.12
CA LEU A 157 1.27 2.12 7.33
C LEU A 157 0.72 1.62 8.67
N VAL A 158 0.48 2.50 9.63
CA VAL A 158 -0.20 2.18 10.90
C VAL A 158 -1.64 2.68 10.99
N GLY A 159 -2.21 3.14 9.86
CA GLY A 159 -3.61 3.58 9.78
C GLY A 159 -3.85 4.96 10.37
N CYS A 160 -2.85 5.83 10.29
CA CYS A 160 -2.92 7.22 10.73
C CYS A 160 -2.97 8.17 9.53
N PRO A 161 -3.72 9.29 9.60
CA PRO A 161 -3.84 10.21 8.47
C PRO A 161 -2.61 11.11 8.30
N ALA A 162 -1.86 11.33 9.37
CA ALA A 162 -0.66 12.15 9.40
C ALA A 162 0.18 11.83 10.64
N PRO A 163 1.46 12.21 10.70
CA PRO A 163 2.29 12.09 11.91
C PRO A 163 1.71 12.86 13.09
N THR A 164 1.23 14.08 12.83
CA THR A 164 0.49 14.92 13.77
C THR A 164 -0.87 15.25 13.17
N VAL A 165 -1.92 15.16 13.98
CA VAL A 165 -3.30 15.38 13.53
C VAL A 165 -3.82 16.71 14.06
N GLU A 166 -3.96 17.69 13.17
CA GLU A 166 -4.61 18.96 13.47
C GLU A 166 -5.99 18.98 12.80
N VAL A 167 -7.05 18.90 13.62
CA VAL A 167 -8.44 18.86 13.18
C VAL A 167 -8.97 20.27 12.98
N LYS A 168 -9.52 20.55 11.80
CA LYS A 168 -10.14 21.85 11.46
C LYS A 168 -11.65 21.80 11.62
N ALA A 169 -12.29 20.75 11.08
CA ALA A 169 -13.73 20.56 11.10
C ALA A 169 -14.07 19.09 10.92
N ALA A 170 -15.34 18.73 11.14
CA ALA A 170 -15.84 17.42 10.74
C ALA A 170 -17.33 17.51 10.37
N ARG A 171 -17.75 16.59 9.49
CA ARG A 171 -19.14 16.46 9.04
C ARG A 171 -19.56 15.00 9.01
N ALA A 172 -20.76 14.72 9.47
CA ALA A 172 -21.35 13.39 9.51
C ALA A 172 -22.18 13.12 8.25
N PHE A 173 -22.12 11.88 7.78
CA PHE A 173 -22.97 11.32 6.73
C PHE A 173 -23.75 10.15 7.35
N GLY A 174 -24.95 10.47 7.86
CA GLY A 174 -25.69 9.55 8.71
C GLY A 174 -24.97 9.27 10.04
N ASN A 175 -25.11 8.05 10.56
CA ASN A 175 -24.56 7.66 11.87
C ASN A 175 -23.29 6.80 11.79
N GLN A 176 -22.89 6.41 10.56
CA GLN A 176 -21.77 5.47 10.36
C GLN A 176 -20.56 6.08 9.68
N TRP A 177 -20.66 7.30 9.13
CA TRP A 177 -19.59 7.92 8.39
C TRP A 177 -19.34 9.35 8.84
N ALA A 178 -18.07 9.72 8.86
CA ALA A 178 -17.68 11.11 9.01
C ALA A 178 -16.48 11.43 8.11
N ALA A 179 -16.44 12.68 7.63
CA ALA A 179 -15.27 13.26 7.01
C ALA A 179 -14.69 14.29 8.00
N ILE A 180 -13.41 14.18 8.27
CA ILE A 180 -12.65 15.04 9.18
C ILE A 180 -11.68 15.86 8.33
N ASP A 181 -11.90 17.17 8.29
CA ASP A 181 -11.03 18.09 7.59
C ASP A 181 -9.81 18.37 8.49
N LEU A 182 -8.62 18.06 7.98
CA LEU A 182 -7.34 18.19 8.65
C LEU A 182 -6.57 19.40 8.11
N ALA A 183 -5.44 19.73 8.75
CA ALA A 183 -4.50 20.69 8.19
C ALA A 183 -4.01 20.27 6.79
N GLU A 184 -3.46 21.22 6.03
CA GLU A 184 -2.88 21.00 4.70
C GLU A 184 -3.86 20.43 3.65
N GLY A 185 -5.15 20.73 3.78
CA GLY A 185 -6.16 20.30 2.81
C GLY A 185 -6.45 18.79 2.80
N ARG A 186 -6.01 18.06 3.81
CA ARG A 186 -6.27 16.62 3.93
C ARG A 186 -7.67 16.37 4.46
N VAL A 187 -8.36 15.36 3.91
CA VAL A 187 -9.67 14.90 4.39
C VAL A 187 -9.56 13.44 4.81
N ALA A 188 -9.76 13.17 6.09
CA ALA A 188 -9.79 11.81 6.62
C ALA A 188 -11.24 11.31 6.68
N TRP A 189 -11.53 10.25 5.94
CA TRP A 189 -12.81 9.56 5.99
C TRP A 189 -12.74 8.46 7.03
N VAL A 190 -13.67 8.52 7.97
CA VAL A 190 -13.77 7.53 9.04
C VAL A 190 -15.12 6.82 8.99
N GLN A 191 -15.11 5.54 9.26
CA GLN A 191 -16.30 4.71 9.35
C GLN A 191 -16.44 4.15 10.76
N ARG A 192 -17.67 4.15 11.28
CA ARG A 192 -18.00 3.61 12.59
C ARG A 192 -18.52 2.18 12.47
N THR A 193 -17.86 1.26 13.14
CA THR A 193 -18.33 -0.10 13.39
C THR A 193 -18.58 -0.27 14.88
N ASP A 194 -17.61 -0.69 15.63
CA ASP A 194 -17.51 -0.68 17.10
C ASP A 194 -16.94 0.67 17.61
N ARG A 195 -16.00 1.23 16.85
CA ARG A 195 -15.37 2.54 17.03
C ARG A 195 -15.15 3.22 15.69
N TRP A 196 -14.76 4.48 15.69
CA TRP A 196 -14.35 5.19 14.47
C TRP A 196 -13.00 4.68 13.97
N ARG A 197 -12.88 4.42 12.68
CA ARG A 197 -11.66 3.93 12.01
C ARG A 197 -11.42 4.68 10.73
N LEU A 198 -10.17 5.02 10.46
CA LEU A 198 -9.75 5.58 9.20
C LEU A 198 -9.97 4.54 8.08
N VAL A 199 -10.66 4.92 7.03
CA VAL A 199 -10.91 4.07 5.85
C VAL A 199 -10.40 4.69 4.57
N ALA A 200 -10.29 6.03 4.50
CA ALA A 200 -9.62 6.71 3.40
C ALA A 200 -9.02 8.04 3.86
N LEU A 201 -8.00 8.46 3.14
CA LEU A 201 -7.39 9.78 3.24
C LEU A 201 -7.34 10.37 1.84
N GLU A 202 -7.86 11.58 1.70
CA GLU A 202 -7.82 12.34 0.45
C GLU A 202 -6.98 13.59 0.65
N THR A 203 -6.17 13.90 -0.34
CA THR A 203 -5.48 15.17 -0.53
C THR A 203 -5.78 15.65 -1.94
N ASP A 204 -5.32 16.84 -2.33
CA ASP A 204 -5.51 17.37 -3.68
C ASP A 204 -4.97 16.44 -4.78
N GLN A 205 -4.00 15.58 -4.47
CA GLN A 205 -3.30 14.75 -5.44
C GLN A 205 -3.45 13.25 -5.21
N LEU A 206 -3.69 12.83 -3.98
CA LEU A 206 -3.66 11.43 -3.59
C LEU A 206 -4.97 10.99 -2.94
N SER A 207 -5.40 9.79 -3.28
CA SER A 207 -6.43 9.05 -2.55
C SER A 207 -5.81 7.78 -1.98
N THR A 208 -5.86 7.64 -0.66
CA THR A 208 -5.33 6.49 0.06
C THR A 208 -6.49 5.75 0.73
N GLU A 209 -6.66 4.46 0.44
CA GLU A 209 -7.68 3.59 1.04
C GLU A 209 -7.02 2.64 2.04
N PHE A 210 -7.60 2.53 3.24
CA PHE A 210 -7.16 1.63 4.31
C PHE A 210 -8.13 0.46 4.39
N LEU A 211 -7.68 -0.72 3.98
CA LEU A 211 -8.53 -1.89 3.81
C LEU A 211 -8.23 -2.93 4.90
N ASP A 212 -9.27 -3.69 5.24
CA ASP A 212 -9.20 -4.77 6.25
C ASP A 212 -8.73 -4.30 7.64
N ALA A 213 -9.11 -3.08 8.01
CA ALA A 213 -8.82 -2.51 9.32
C ALA A 213 -9.68 -3.15 10.44
N ALA A 214 -9.73 -4.48 10.51
CA ALA A 214 -10.36 -5.18 11.64
C ALA A 214 -9.56 -5.00 12.94
N ALA A 215 -8.26 -4.80 12.82
CA ALA A 215 -7.35 -4.45 13.91
C ALA A 215 -7.07 -2.93 13.96
N THR A 216 -6.23 -2.50 14.89
CA THR A 216 -5.76 -1.12 15.00
C THR A 216 -4.92 -0.67 13.80
N GLN A 217 -4.42 -1.62 13.00
CA GLN A 217 -3.56 -1.37 11.86
C GLN A 217 -4.19 -1.92 10.58
N PRO A 218 -4.08 -1.22 9.43
CA PRO A 218 -4.55 -1.74 8.16
C PRO A 218 -3.69 -2.93 7.73
N GLN A 219 -4.31 -3.95 7.17
CA GLN A 219 -3.58 -5.04 6.54
C GLN A 219 -3.25 -4.74 5.07
N ARG A 220 -3.99 -3.81 4.47
CA ARG A 220 -3.78 -3.36 3.10
C ARG A 220 -3.99 -1.85 2.99
N VAL A 221 -3.11 -1.20 2.26
CA VAL A 221 -3.23 0.21 1.88
C VAL A 221 -3.21 0.29 0.35
N ARG A 222 -4.12 1.07 -0.22
CA ARG A 222 -4.13 1.37 -1.64
C ARG A 222 -3.92 2.85 -1.84
N ILE A 223 -2.93 3.21 -2.63
CA ILE A 223 -2.60 4.58 -2.97
C ILE A 223 -2.93 4.80 -4.43
N ARG A 224 -3.72 5.83 -4.72
CA ARG A 224 -4.06 6.26 -6.09
C ARG A 224 -3.68 7.71 -6.29
N HIS A 225 -3.16 7.98 -7.46
CA HIS A 225 -2.88 9.30 -7.98
C HIS A 225 -3.34 9.33 -9.43
N ASP A 226 -4.10 10.34 -9.80
CA ASP A 226 -4.52 10.53 -11.18
C ASP A 226 -3.39 11.17 -11.99
N VAL A 227 -3.38 10.92 -13.30
CA VAL A 227 -2.37 11.50 -14.19
C VAL A 227 -2.43 13.02 -14.18
N THR A 228 -1.26 13.65 -14.04
CA THR A 228 -1.09 15.09 -14.21
C THR A 228 -0.10 15.36 -15.36
N ALA A 229 0.16 16.62 -15.68
CA ALA A 229 1.13 17.00 -16.72
C ALA A 229 2.57 16.50 -16.41
N SER A 230 2.90 16.30 -15.12
CA SER A 230 4.26 15.95 -14.68
C SER A 230 4.35 14.60 -13.97
N THR A 231 3.23 13.97 -13.62
CA THR A 231 3.22 12.72 -12.84
C THR A 231 2.33 11.68 -13.49
N PRO A 232 2.81 10.43 -13.70
CA PRO A 232 2.00 9.35 -14.24
C PRO A 232 0.94 8.92 -13.23
N ALA A 233 -0.16 8.34 -13.73
CA ALA A 233 -1.16 7.73 -12.86
C ALA A 233 -0.55 6.60 -12.01
N VAL A 234 -0.92 6.54 -10.73
CA VAL A 234 -0.49 5.51 -9.79
C VAL A 234 -1.71 4.77 -9.24
N ASP A 235 -1.66 3.44 -9.23
CA ASP A 235 -2.56 2.57 -8.48
C ASP A 235 -1.69 1.51 -7.80
N ALA A 236 -1.18 1.83 -6.62
CA ALA A 236 -0.32 0.98 -5.82
C ALA A 236 -1.11 0.33 -4.68
N ARG A 237 -0.86 -0.96 -4.45
CA ARG A 237 -1.45 -1.73 -3.35
C ARG A 237 -0.34 -2.30 -2.51
N LEU A 238 -0.41 -2.02 -1.23
CA LEU A 238 0.52 -2.45 -0.20
C LEU A 238 -0.20 -3.51 0.64
N ALA A 239 0.29 -4.74 0.64
CA ALA A 239 -0.11 -5.77 1.58
C ALA A 239 0.89 -5.75 2.74
N ILE A 240 0.41 -5.47 3.94
CA ILE A 240 1.23 -5.22 5.14
C ILE A 240 1.25 -6.48 5.99
N SER A 241 2.43 -6.89 6.41
CA SER A 241 2.65 -8.05 7.26
C SER A 241 3.86 -7.85 8.18
N GLN A 242 4.01 -8.70 9.18
CA GLN A 242 5.13 -8.71 10.14
C GLN A 242 5.35 -7.34 10.81
N VAL A 243 4.25 -6.73 11.27
CA VAL A 243 4.29 -5.39 11.85
C VAL A 243 4.73 -5.45 13.30
N GLU A 244 5.79 -4.74 13.62
CA GLU A 244 6.26 -4.51 14.98
C GLU A 244 6.38 -3.00 15.22
N THR A 245 5.77 -2.52 16.28
CA THR A 245 5.78 -1.10 16.67
C THR A 245 6.64 -0.90 17.90
N ASN A 246 7.23 0.29 18.02
CA ASN A 246 8.05 0.71 19.17
C ASN A 246 9.25 -0.21 19.42
N VAL A 247 9.81 -0.76 18.35
CA VAL A 247 11.07 -1.52 18.39
C VAL A 247 12.25 -0.57 18.55
N ASP A 248 13.28 -1.03 19.22
CA ASP A 248 14.54 -0.28 19.33
C ASP A 248 15.31 -0.36 18.00
N LEU A 249 15.34 0.76 17.28
CA LEU A 249 16.04 0.90 16.01
C LEU A 249 17.23 1.86 16.19
N PRO A 250 18.47 1.36 16.29
CA PRO A 250 19.63 2.22 16.47
C PRO A 250 19.87 3.09 15.23
N PRO A 251 20.58 4.23 15.35
CA PRO A 251 20.90 5.10 14.20
C PRO A 251 21.57 4.37 13.04
N ALA A 252 22.39 3.37 13.33
CA ALA A 252 23.08 2.55 12.33
C ALA A 252 22.11 1.77 11.42
N ALA A 253 20.87 1.49 11.87
CA ALA A 253 19.85 0.86 11.04
C ALA A 253 19.45 1.74 9.83
N PHE A 254 19.65 3.04 9.93
CA PHE A 254 19.30 4.03 8.90
C PHE A 254 20.50 4.51 8.08
N THR A 255 21.55 3.71 8.04
CA THR A 255 22.74 3.94 7.21
C THR A 255 22.94 2.81 6.22
N VAL A 256 23.63 3.09 5.11
CA VAL A 256 24.01 2.10 4.10
C VAL A 256 25.52 2.07 3.98
N THR A 257 26.10 0.88 4.04
CA THR A 257 27.51 0.70 3.69
C THR A 257 27.60 0.68 2.17
N VAL A 258 28.23 1.70 1.59
CA VAL A 258 28.42 1.85 0.15
C VAL A 258 29.69 1.10 -0.26
N PRO A 259 29.64 0.15 -1.22
CA PRO A 259 30.86 -0.46 -1.78
C PRO A 259 31.74 0.57 -2.45
N GLY A 260 33.06 0.40 -2.34
CA GLY A 260 34.03 1.32 -2.97
C GLY A 260 33.98 1.32 -4.52
N SER A 261 33.34 0.31 -5.12
CA SER A 261 33.10 0.19 -6.56
C SER A 261 31.87 0.97 -7.04
N ALA A 262 30.97 1.35 -6.10
CA ALA A 262 29.69 1.94 -6.47
C ALA A 262 29.86 3.30 -7.18
N VAL A 263 29.27 3.42 -8.36
CA VAL A 263 29.32 4.62 -9.19
C VAL A 263 28.26 5.62 -8.74
N PRO A 264 28.62 6.86 -8.39
CA PRO A 264 27.67 7.89 -8.01
C PRO A 264 26.69 8.21 -9.15
N ILE A 265 25.43 8.47 -8.79
CA ILE A 265 24.40 8.97 -9.69
C ILE A 265 23.71 10.19 -9.10
N THR A 266 23.06 10.96 -9.96
CA THR A 266 22.24 12.11 -9.60
C THR A 266 20.76 11.74 -9.48
N LEU A 267 19.93 12.61 -8.87
CA LEU A 267 18.47 12.46 -8.85
C LEU A 267 17.89 12.45 -10.27
N ASP A 268 18.44 13.25 -11.19
CA ASP A 268 17.93 13.31 -12.56
C ASP A 268 18.25 12.03 -13.33
N GLU A 269 19.42 11.44 -13.11
CA GLU A 269 19.75 10.12 -13.65
C GLU A 269 18.86 9.04 -13.06
N LEU A 270 18.52 9.11 -11.76
CA LEU A 270 17.59 8.17 -11.13
C LEU A 270 16.19 8.29 -11.74
N ARG A 271 15.69 9.51 -11.94
CA ARG A 271 14.38 9.74 -12.58
C ARG A 271 14.36 9.23 -14.03
N SER A 272 15.42 9.44 -14.79
CA SER A 272 15.51 9.06 -16.20
C SER A 272 15.79 7.57 -16.43
N SER A 273 16.44 6.89 -15.49
CA SER A 273 16.83 5.48 -15.58
C SER A 273 16.11 4.57 -14.60
N GLY A 274 15.35 5.13 -13.65
CA GLY A 274 14.64 4.42 -12.61
C GLY A 274 13.50 3.54 -13.14
N PRO A 275 12.82 2.81 -12.24
CA PRO A 275 11.74 1.90 -12.60
C PRO A 275 10.52 2.60 -13.23
N LEU A 276 10.49 3.94 -13.19
CA LEU A 276 9.42 4.76 -13.75
C LEU A 276 9.75 5.34 -15.13
N ARG A 277 10.93 5.06 -15.71
CA ARG A 277 11.35 5.59 -17.01
C ARG A 277 10.29 5.42 -18.11
N ASP A 278 9.64 4.25 -18.14
CA ASP A 278 8.64 3.92 -19.15
C ASP A 278 7.21 4.40 -18.77
N ALA A 279 7.05 4.98 -17.60
CA ALA A 279 5.78 5.46 -17.07
C ALA A 279 5.54 6.96 -17.33
N GLN A 280 6.56 7.69 -17.80
CA GLN A 280 6.42 9.11 -18.10
C GLN A 280 5.53 9.33 -19.34
N PRO A 281 4.59 10.29 -19.30
CA PRO A 281 3.81 10.66 -20.48
C PRO A 281 4.75 11.16 -21.59
N LYS A 282 4.57 10.63 -22.79
CA LYS A 282 5.27 11.11 -24.00
C LYS A 282 4.71 12.44 -24.43
#